data_36e27685a27cfae803f4d2b7bafba86c
#
_entry.id   36e27685a27cfae803f4d2b7bafba86c
#
_cell.length_a   1.000
_cell.length_b   1.000
_cell.length_c   1.000
_cell.angle_alpha   90.00
_cell.angle_beta   90.00
_cell.angle_gamma   90.00
#
_symmetry.space_group_name_H-M   'P 1'
#
loop_
_entity.id
_entity.type
_entity.pdbx_description
1 polymer ?
#
loop_
_entity_poly.entity_id
_entity_poly.type
_entity_poly.pdbx_seq_one_letter_code
_entity_poly.pdbx_strand_id
1 'polypeptide(L)'
;MKIDIIEMTPTKAQFVITDTSPAFVNALRRTITSDVPKMALDNVEFHLGPIMDEKGVAFESVSPLFDEVVAHRLGLIPVPTNLEAFNFRAKCTCNGEGCPSCTVMYSLNKKGPCTVYSGDLEPIGDPKLRVKDDLIPIVKLADDQALLIYATAELGTGKQHAKWQAALGAGYRYFAKIQIEGSKCDLGGSCVRVCPKGVLAKEDRKIVAKHPEKCNLCNSCIEVCDAGVIKVTGDPSKILFRFETDGSLSAKEVLTTGLKILEEKFEGLREQVSSLEE
;
A
#
# COMPACT_ATOMS: atom_id res chain seq x y z
N MET A 1 4.10 -8.96 23.96
CA MET A 1 3.76 -8.90 22.52
C MET A 1 4.88 -9.58 21.73
N LYS A 2 4.53 -10.50 20.81
CA LYS A 2 5.47 -11.22 19.95
C LYS A 2 4.97 -11.12 18.49
N ILE A 3 5.90 -11.04 17.54
CA ILE A 3 5.60 -10.99 16.11
C ILE A 3 6.23 -12.19 15.42
N ASP A 4 5.41 -12.97 14.71
CA ASP A 4 5.85 -14.11 13.90
C ASP A 4 5.59 -13.76 12.42
N ILE A 5 6.66 -13.57 11.65
CA ILE A 5 6.58 -13.18 10.23
C ILE A 5 6.25 -14.42 9.41
N ILE A 6 5.17 -14.34 8.61
CA ILE A 6 4.77 -15.39 7.65
C ILE A 6 5.35 -15.07 6.27
N GLU A 7 5.23 -13.82 5.83
CA GLU A 7 5.72 -13.35 4.53
C GLU A 7 6.23 -11.90 4.68
N MET A 8 7.42 -11.64 4.15
CA MET A 8 7.97 -10.29 4.05
C MET A 8 8.73 -10.19 2.74
N THR A 9 8.13 -9.49 1.78
CA THR A 9 8.73 -9.16 0.48
C THR A 9 8.90 -7.64 0.37
N PRO A 10 9.54 -7.13 -0.66
CA PRO A 10 9.61 -5.68 -0.86
C PRO A 10 8.24 -4.98 -0.88
N THR A 11 7.21 -5.64 -1.40
CA THR A 11 5.88 -5.04 -1.59
C THR A 11 4.77 -5.66 -0.74
N LYS A 12 5.05 -6.70 0.06
CA LYS A 12 4.03 -7.40 0.87
C LYS A 12 4.55 -7.71 2.25
N ALA A 13 3.68 -7.58 3.23
CA ALA A 13 3.92 -8.04 4.59
C ALA A 13 2.71 -8.82 5.12
N GLN A 14 2.97 -9.99 5.69
CA GLN A 14 2.00 -10.78 6.43
C GLN A 14 2.66 -11.36 7.67
N PHE A 15 2.07 -11.11 8.84
CA PHE A 15 2.63 -11.55 10.12
C PHE A 15 1.53 -11.73 11.16
N VAL A 16 1.84 -12.52 12.18
CA VAL A 16 0.96 -12.73 13.34
C VAL A 16 1.51 -11.96 14.53
N ILE A 17 0.64 -11.21 15.19
CA ILE A 17 0.94 -10.54 16.45
C ILE A 17 0.23 -11.31 17.57
N THR A 18 0.97 -11.75 18.57
CA THR A 18 0.44 -12.40 19.77
C THR A 18 0.60 -11.49 20.98
N ASP A 19 -0.23 -11.71 22.01
CA ASP A 19 -0.30 -10.88 23.22
C ASP A 19 -0.52 -9.40 22.89
N THR A 20 -1.51 -9.14 22.05
CA THR A 20 -1.90 -7.82 21.55
C THR A 20 -3.41 -7.58 21.74
N SER A 21 -3.87 -6.40 21.36
CA SER A 21 -5.28 -6.05 21.32
C SER A 21 -5.71 -5.58 19.93
N PRO A 22 -6.98 -5.76 19.56
CA PRO A 22 -7.54 -5.22 18.33
C PRO A 22 -7.37 -3.71 18.21
N ALA A 23 -7.37 -2.98 19.34
CA ALA A 23 -7.19 -1.53 19.38
C ALA A 23 -5.80 -1.14 18.87
N PHE A 24 -4.73 -1.77 19.36
CA PHE A 24 -3.37 -1.53 18.89
C PHE A 24 -3.21 -1.87 17.40
N VAL A 25 -3.71 -3.04 17.00
CA VAL A 25 -3.58 -3.49 15.61
C VAL A 25 -4.34 -2.58 14.64
N ASN A 26 -5.51 -2.07 15.07
CA ASN A 26 -6.26 -1.09 14.26
C ASN A 26 -5.55 0.28 14.22
N ALA A 27 -4.93 0.71 15.32
CA ALA A 27 -4.11 1.92 15.33
C ALA A 27 -2.95 1.79 14.32
N LEU A 28 -2.23 0.67 14.34
CA LEU A 28 -1.16 0.38 13.37
C LEU A 28 -1.69 0.40 11.93
N ARG A 29 -2.80 -0.29 11.65
CA ARG A 29 -3.42 -0.30 10.32
C ARG A 29 -3.73 1.10 9.82
N ARG A 30 -4.34 1.93 10.67
CA ARG A 30 -4.67 3.31 10.32
C ARG A 30 -3.43 4.15 10.08
N THR A 31 -2.43 4.03 10.95
CA THR A 31 -1.19 4.80 10.84
C THR A 31 -0.42 4.47 9.56
N ILE A 32 -0.24 3.19 9.20
CA ILE A 32 0.47 2.84 7.96
C ILE A 32 -0.28 3.27 6.70
N THR A 33 -1.61 3.42 6.77
CA THR A 33 -2.45 3.83 5.64
C THR A 33 -2.51 5.35 5.50
N SER A 34 -2.60 6.08 6.62
CA SER A 34 -2.90 7.51 6.59
C SER A 34 -1.74 8.43 6.96
N ASP A 35 -0.75 7.96 7.73
CA ASP A 35 0.23 8.86 8.34
C ASP A 35 1.66 8.63 7.84
N VAL A 36 1.98 7.45 7.31
CA VAL A 36 3.29 7.19 6.70
C VAL A 36 3.46 8.08 5.47
N PRO A 37 4.49 8.93 5.43
CA PRO A 37 4.70 9.83 4.31
C PRO A 37 5.22 9.09 3.08
N LYS A 38 4.88 9.60 1.91
CA LYS A 38 5.29 9.08 0.62
C LYS A 38 5.41 10.21 -0.40
N MET A 39 6.32 10.08 -1.37
CA MET A 39 6.37 10.96 -2.54
C MET A 39 5.23 10.65 -3.51
N ALA A 40 4.60 11.69 -4.05
CA ALA A 40 3.67 11.57 -5.18
C ALA A 40 3.72 12.84 -6.02
N LEU A 41 3.40 12.72 -7.31
CA LEU A 41 3.27 13.89 -8.19
C LEU A 41 2.08 14.74 -7.71
N ASP A 42 2.34 16.01 -7.40
CA ASP A 42 1.36 16.94 -6.84
C ASP A 42 1.02 18.06 -7.80
N ASN A 43 1.99 18.73 -8.35
CA ASN A 43 1.82 19.76 -9.36
C ASN A 43 2.22 19.24 -10.74
N VAL A 44 1.38 19.53 -11.75
CA VAL A 44 1.60 19.12 -13.13
C VAL A 44 1.40 20.34 -14.04
N GLU A 45 2.45 20.71 -14.75
CA GLU A 45 2.47 21.80 -15.70
C GLU A 45 2.41 21.25 -17.13
N PHE A 46 1.34 21.55 -17.85
CA PHE A 46 1.18 21.21 -19.25
C PHE A 46 1.71 22.31 -20.13
N HIS A 47 2.60 21.97 -21.04
CA HIS A 47 3.02 22.93 -22.07
C HIS A 47 1.89 23.08 -23.07
N LEU A 48 1.38 24.29 -23.21
CA LEU A 48 0.36 24.65 -24.20
C LEU A 48 1.04 25.30 -25.39
N GLY A 49 0.89 24.71 -26.57
CA GLY A 49 1.43 25.24 -27.81
C GLY A 49 2.26 24.23 -28.61
N PRO A 50 2.82 24.66 -29.75
CA PRO A 50 3.53 23.77 -30.65
C PRO A 50 4.86 23.32 -30.03
N ILE A 51 5.11 22.01 -30.09
CA ILE A 51 6.41 21.39 -29.78
C ILE A 51 7.10 21.11 -31.10
N MET A 52 8.32 21.60 -31.26
CA MET A 52 9.15 21.33 -32.43
C MET A 52 9.91 20.03 -32.24
N ASP A 53 9.87 19.13 -33.22
CA ASP A 53 10.74 17.97 -33.25
C ASP A 53 12.15 18.33 -33.77
N GLU A 54 13.06 17.36 -33.72
CA GLU A 54 14.45 17.52 -34.22
C GLU A 54 14.53 17.90 -35.72
N LYS A 55 13.46 17.67 -36.48
CA LYS A 55 13.33 17.98 -37.89
C LYS A 55 12.65 19.32 -38.15
N GLY A 56 12.30 20.07 -37.11
CA GLY A 56 11.61 21.35 -37.20
C GLY A 56 10.12 21.25 -37.56
N VAL A 57 9.51 20.06 -37.40
CA VAL A 57 8.05 19.89 -37.59
C VAL A 57 7.35 20.25 -36.30
N ALA A 58 6.36 21.11 -36.38
CA ALA A 58 5.55 21.51 -35.23
C ALA A 58 4.45 20.49 -34.96
N PHE A 59 4.29 20.13 -33.68
CA PHE A 59 3.20 19.31 -33.16
C PHE A 59 2.48 20.08 -32.08
N GLU A 60 1.17 19.97 -32.03
CA GLU A 60 0.42 20.56 -30.95
C GLU A 60 0.51 19.71 -29.70
N SER A 61 0.81 20.34 -28.55
CA SER A 61 0.78 19.71 -27.25
C SER A 61 -0.66 19.54 -26.79
N VAL A 62 -1.37 18.59 -27.38
CA VAL A 62 -2.77 18.27 -27.10
C VAL A 62 -2.92 16.78 -26.92
N SER A 63 -3.57 16.36 -25.83
CA SER A 63 -3.95 14.99 -25.59
C SER A 63 -5.44 14.76 -25.83
N PRO A 64 -5.89 13.53 -26.16
CA PRO A 64 -7.31 13.22 -26.30
C PRO A 64 -8.07 13.18 -24.97
N LEU A 65 -7.36 13.27 -23.85
CA LEU A 65 -7.92 13.38 -22.50
C LEU A 65 -7.74 14.81 -21.98
N PHE A 66 -8.66 15.25 -21.14
CA PHE A 66 -8.50 16.50 -20.42
C PHE A 66 -7.27 16.48 -19.50
N ASP A 67 -6.63 17.61 -19.35
CA ASP A 67 -5.40 17.74 -18.54
C ASP A 67 -5.60 17.29 -17.10
N GLU A 68 -6.76 17.55 -16.51
CA GLU A 68 -7.11 17.10 -15.16
C GLU A 68 -7.14 15.58 -15.04
N VAL A 69 -7.60 14.88 -16.08
CA VAL A 69 -7.63 13.41 -16.09
C VAL A 69 -6.22 12.85 -16.20
N VAL A 70 -5.37 13.46 -17.03
CA VAL A 70 -3.97 13.09 -17.16
C VAL A 70 -3.22 13.37 -15.86
N ALA A 71 -3.41 14.55 -15.27
CA ALA A 71 -2.80 14.92 -13.98
C ALA A 71 -3.22 13.98 -12.86
N HIS A 72 -4.51 13.60 -12.81
CA HIS A 72 -5.00 12.64 -11.82
C HIS A 72 -4.33 11.26 -11.97
N ARG A 73 -4.18 10.77 -13.21
CA ARG A 73 -3.46 9.51 -13.48
C ARG A 73 -1.99 9.59 -13.08
N LEU A 74 -1.32 10.70 -13.42
CA LEU A 74 0.07 10.95 -13.03
C LEU A 74 0.23 10.94 -11.51
N GLY A 75 -0.66 11.58 -10.77
CA GLY A 75 -0.63 11.62 -9.30
C GLY A 75 -0.73 10.24 -8.64
N LEU A 76 -1.30 9.24 -9.31
CA LEU A 76 -1.42 7.86 -8.81
C LEU A 76 -0.23 6.97 -9.18
N ILE A 77 0.72 7.45 -9.98
CA ILE A 77 1.93 6.68 -10.32
C ILE A 77 2.83 6.58 -9.09
N PRO A 78 3.29 5.36 -8.72
CA PRO A 78 4.18 5.18 -7.59
C PRO A 78 5.55 5.81 -7.85
N VAL A 79 5.88 6.83 -7.09
CA VAL A 79 7.16 7.52 -7.15
C VAL A 79 8.10 6.94 -6.09
N PRO A 80 9.34 6.55 -6.41
CA PRO A 80 10.31 6.10 -5.43
C PRO A 80 10.49 7.12 -4.31
N THR A 81 10.46 6.65 -3.06
CA THR A 81 10.51 7.50 -1.88
C THR A 81 11.73 7.15 -1.03
N ASN A 82 12.47 8.15 -0.59
CA ASN A 82 13.52 8.03 0.41
C ASN A 82 13.21 8.98 1.56
N LEU A 83 12.74 8.44 2.69
CA LEU A 83 12.32 9.23 3.85
C LEU A 83 13.49 9.87 4.62
N GLU A 84 14.74 9.45 4.36
CA GLU A 84 15.93 10.06 4.94
C GLU A 84 16.43 11.26 4.14
N ALA A 85 16.18 11.25 2.82
CA ALA A 85 16.64 12.29 1.90
C ALA A 85 15.66 13.45 1.75
N PHE A 86 14.35 13.18 1.86
CA PHE A 86 13.31 14.16 1.56
C PHE A 86 12.61 14.65 2.83
N ASN A 87 12.39 15.96 2.87
CA ASN A 87 11.60 16.65 3.91
C ASN A 87 10.23 17.04 3.37
N PHE A 88 9.25 17.18 4.26
CA PHE A 88 8.01 17.86 3.89
C PHE A 88 8.29 19.29 3.41
N ARG A 89 7.71 19.68 2.30
CA ARG A 89 7.93 21.01 1.70
C ARG A 89 7.68 22.15 2.69
N ALA A 90 6.60 22.05 3.47
CA ALA A 90 6.26 23.05 4.50
C ALA A 90 7.25 23.11 5.69
N LYS A 91 8.10 22.09 5.88
CA LYS A 91 9.10 22.03 6.96
C LYS A 91 10.52 22.11 6.43
N CYS A 92 10.68 22.36 5.13
CA CYS A 92 11.99 22.42 4.49
C CYS A 92 12.67 23.76 4.75
N THR A 93 14.00 23.75 4.80
CA THR A 93 14.83 24.95 4.95
C THR A 93 14.68 25.96 3.81
N CYS A 94 14.10 25.57 2.68
CA CYS A 94 13.75 26.46 1.56
C CYS A 94 12.44 27.24 1.77
N ASN A 95 11.85 27.22 2.96
CA ASN A 95 10.61 27.93 3.31
C ASN A 95 9.42 27.61 2.35
N GLY A 96 9.39 26.40 1.79
CA GLY A 96 8.29 25.97 0.91
C GLY A 96 8.42 26.35 -0.56
N GLU A 97 9.52 26.98 -0.96
CA GLU A 97 9.75 27.34 -2.38
C GLU A 97 9.90 26.12 -3.29
N GLY A 98 10.43 25.01 -2.74
CA GLY A 98 10.75 23.79 -3.48
C GLY A 98 12.25 23.72 -3.81
N CYS A 99 12.89 22.68 -3.32
CA CYS A 99 14.32 22.44 -3.56
C CYS A 99 14.58 20.92 -3.64
N PRO A 100 15.78 20.50 -4.09
CA PRO A 100 16.11 19.08 -4.22
C PRO A 100 15.96 18.25 -2.94
N SER A 101 15.88 18.87 -1.76
CA SER A 101 15.64 18.20 -0.48
C SER A 101 14.15 18.00 -0.15
N CYS A 102 13.22 18.57 -0.91
CA CYS A 102 11.79 18.44 -0.65
C CYS A 102 10.93 18.16 -1.89
N THR A 103 11.48 18.36 -3.09
CA THR A 103 10.77 18.13 -4.34
C THR A 103 11.64 17.37 -5.35
N VAL A 104 10.98 16.61 -6.22
CA VAL A 104 11.58 15.96 -7.39
C VAL A 104 10.80 16.35 -8.62
N MET A 105 11.46 16.87 -9.63
CA MET A 105 10.83 17.19 -10.92
C MET A 105 10.97 16.02 -11.87
N TYR A 106 9.91 15.77 -12.63
CA TYR A 106 9.86 14.83 -13.74
C TYR A 106 9.48 15.56 -15.02
N SER A 107 10.07 15.17 -16.12
CA SER A 107 9.65 15.59 -17.47
C SER A 107 9.07 14.41 -18.23
N LEU A 108 8.09 14.68 -19.07
CA LEU A 108 7.53 13.74 -20.02
C LEU A 108 7.39 14.46 -21.36
N ASN A 109 8.07 13.94 -22.38
CA ASN A 109 7.99 14.46 -23.75
C ASN A 109 7.76 13.31 -24.71
N LYS A 110 6.55 13.21 -25.25
CA LYS A 110 6.16 12.17 -26.19
C LYS A 110 5.33 12.71 -27.34
N LYS A 111 5.58 12.12 -28.51
CA LYS A 111 4.88 12.39 -29.76
C LYS A 111 4.14 11.15 -30.24
N GLY A 112 2.91 11.33 -30.66
CA GLY A 112 2.10 10.25 -31.26
C GLY A 112 2.57 9.83 -32.67
N PRO A 113 2.06 8.72 -33.18
CA PRO A 113 1.06 7.85 -32.53
C PRO A 113 1.72 6.86 -31.54
N CYS A 114 1.37 6.92 -30.30
CA CYS A 114 1.92 6.00 -29.29
C CYS A 114 1.02 5.93 -28.03
N THR A 115 1.27 4.94 -27.17
CA THR A 115 0.78 4.98 -25.81
C THR A 115 1.88 5.50 -24.89
N VAL A 116 1.53 6.51 -24.10
CA VAL A 116 2.41 7.08 -23.07
C VAL A 116 2.29 6.23 -21.82
N TYR A 117 3.42 5.82 -21.28
CA TYR A 117 3.51 5.00 -20.07
C TYR A 117 4.24 5.73 -18.95
N SER A 118 4.11 5.23 -17.74
CA SER A 118 4.84 5.74 -16.57
C SER A 118 6.37 5.74 -16.75
N GLY A 119 6.90 4.78 -17.49
CA GLY A 119 8.33 4.70 -17.83
C GLY A 119 8.85 5.83 -18.71
N ASP A 120 7.95 6.60 -19.33
CA ASP A 120 8.30 7.80 -20.12
C ASP A 120 8.51 9.05 -19.25
N LEU A 121 8.19 8.97 -17.95
CA LEU A 121 8.51 10.00 -16.98
C LEU A 121 9.99 9.93 -16.60
N GLU A 122 10.73 10.96 -16.93
CA GLU A 122 12.16 11.05 -16.63
C GLU A 122 12.39 12.00 -15.45
N PRO A 123 13.03 11.55 -14.35
CA PRO A 123 13.39 12.42 -13.25
C PRO A 123 14.47 13.40 -13.69
N ILE A 124 14.28 14.68 -13.37
CA ILE A 124 15.30 15.71 -13.60
C ILE A 124 16.25 15.69 -12.39
N GLY A 125 17.42 15.10 -12.59
CA GLY A 125 18.45 14.99 -11.55
C GLY A 125 18.89 13.55 -11.32
N ASP A 126 18.52 12.93 -10.20
CA ASP A 126 18.98 11.59 -9.83
C ASP A 126 18.20 10.48 -10.60
N PRO A 127 18.86 9.70 -11.47
CA PRO A 127 18.24 8.60 -12.21
C PRO A 127 17.68 7.49 -11.30
N LYS A 128 18.10 7.40 -10.03
CA LYS A 128 17.57 6.43 -9.06
C LYS A 128 16.10 6.69 -8.71
N LEU A 129 15.61 7.89 -8.96
CA LEU A 129 14.23 8.30 -8.75
C LEU A 129 13.31 7.94 -9.91
N ARG A 130 13.81 7.24 -10.93
CA ARG A 130 12.97 6.72 -12.02
C ARG A 130 11.88 5.80 -11.48
N VAL A 131 10.67 5.95 -12.00
CA VAL A 131 9.50 5.13 -11.67
C VAL A 131 9.83 3.65 -11.90
N LYS A 132 9.51 2.79 -10.93
CA LYS A 132 9.87 1.36 -11.00
C LYS A 132 8.91 0.55 -11.88
N ASP A 133 7.63 0.88 -11.85
CA ASP A 133 6.62 0.29 -12.73
C ASP A 133 6.50 1.19 -13.96
N ASP A 134 7.15 0.78 -15.05
CA ASP A 134 7.28 1.52 -16.30
C ASP A 134 6.14 1.27 -17.30
N LEU A 135 5.21 0.35 -16.99
CA LEU A 135 4.15 -0.08 -17.88
C LEU A 135 2.74 0.44 -17.51
N ILE A 136 2.63 1.39 -16.60
CA ILE A 136 1.32 2.00 -16.26
C ILE A 136 0.91 2.93 -17.40
N PRO A 137 -0.20 2.65 -18.13
CA PRO A 137 -0.63 3.48 -19.25
C PRO A 137 -1.24 4.80 -18.75
N ILE A 138 -0.75 5.92 -19.29
CA ILE A 138 -1.22 7.28 -18.95
C ILE A 138 -2.25 7.75 -19.96
N VAL A 139 -1.86 7.82 -21.24
CA VAL A 139 -2.71 8.30 -22.34
C VAL A 139 -2.25 7.69 -23.66
N LYS A 140 -3.15 7.57 -24.63
CA LYS A 140 -2.83 7.19 -26.00
C LYS A 140 -2.92 8.43 -26.89
N LEU A 141 -1.80 8.77 -27.54
CA LEU A 141 -1.71 9.88 -28.48
C LEU A 141 -1.98 9.41 -29.92
N ALA A 142 -2.67 10.23 -30.71
CA ALA A 142 -2.86 10.06 -32.15
C ALA A 142 -1.69 10.66 -32.96
N ASP A 143 -1.76 10.57 -34.30
CA ASP A 143 -0.68 10.94 -35.22
C ASP A 143 -0.15 12.37 -35.06
N ASP A 144 -1.05 13.35 -34.90
CA ASP A 144 -0.70 14.77 -34.82
C ASP A 144 -0.66 15.31 -33.39
N GLN A 145 -0.64 14.44 -32.41
CA GLN A 145 -0.64 14.80 -31.00
C GLN A 145 0.75 14.64 -30.37
N ALA A 146 1.05 15.52 -29.44
CA ALA A 146 2.23 15.42 -28.58
C ALA A 146 1.87 15.82 -27.16
N LEU A 147 2.69 15.42 -26.19
CA LEU A 147 2.50 15.73 -24.79
C LEU A 147 3.83 16.11 -24.17
N LEU A 148 3.93 17.36 -23.72
CA LEU A 148 5.06 17.85 -22.94
C LEU A 148 4.56 18.30 -21.57
N ILE A 149 5.05 17.64 -20.53
CA ILE A 149 4.66 17.86 -19.14
C ILE A 149 5.90 18.00 -18.27
N TYR A 150 5.81 18.91 -17.29
CA TYR A 150 6.68 18.96 -16.14
C TYR A 150 5.83 18.67 -14.90
N ALA A 151 6.24 17.66 -14.13
CA ALA A 151 5.51 17.24 -12.94
C ALA A 151 6.43 17.28 -11.72
N THR A 152 5.96 17.88 -10.63
CA THR A 152 6.69 17.99 -9.38
C THR A 152 6.11 17.04 -8.36
N ALA A 153 6.94 16.14 -7.83
CA ALA A 153 6.60 15.26 -6.72
C ALA A 153 7.06 15.86 -5.40
N GLU A 154 6.26 15.67 -4.36
CA GLU A 154 6.57 16.08 -2.99
C GLU A 154 6.05 15.07 -1.96
N LEU A 155 6.55 15.15 -0.72
CA LEU A 155 6.08 14.32 0.38
C LEU A 155 4.69 14.79 0.86
N GLY A 156 3.81 13.82 0.99
CA GLY A 156 2.51 13.98 1.64
C GLY A 156 2.11 12.72 2.39
N THR A 157 0.93 12.72 2.96
CA THR A 157 0.38 11.59 3.72
C THR A 157 -0.98 11.16 3.18
N GLY A 158 -1.33 9.90 3.37
CA GLY A 158 -2.62 9.36 2.96
C GLY A 158 -3.82 10.08 3.60
N LYS A 159 -3.60 10.79 4.71
CA LYS A 159 -4.61 11.65 5.35
C LYS A 159 -4.95 12.88 4.51
N GLN A 160 -4.00 13.40 3.73
CA GLN A 160 -4.19 14.56 2.84
C GLN A 160 -4.89 14.14 1.55
N HIS A 161 -4.37 13.10 0.90
CA HIS A 161 -4.94 12.56 -0.34
C HIS A 161 -4.49 11.10 -0.55
N ALA A 162 -5.34 10.29 -1.18
CA ALA A 162 -5.09 8.87 -1.43
C ALA A 162 -3.83 8.59 -2.27
N LYS A 163 -3.37 9.52 -3.10
CA LYS A 163 -2.12 9.39 -3.88
C LYS A 163 -0.88 9.19 -3.01
N TRP A 164 -0.90 9.69 -1.78
CA TRP A 164 0.15 9.53 -0.77
C TRP A 164 -0.05 8.33 0.16
N GLN A 165 -1.01 7.47 -0.13
CA GLN A 165 -1.26 6.28 0.67
C GLN A 165 -0.14 5.25 0.44
N ALA A 166 0.69 5.00 1.47
CA ALA A 166 1.85 4.12 1.39
C ALA A 166 1.48 2.63 1.48
N ALA A 167 0.44 2.30 2.25
CA ALA A 167 -0.02 0.93 2.45
C ALA A 167 -1.35 0.68 1.75
N LEU A 168 -1.41 -0.39 0.96
CA LEU A 168 -2.59 -0.84 0.22
C LEU A 168 -3.14 -2.12 0.83
N GLY A 169 -4.45 -2.31 0.78
CA GLY A 169 -5.11 -3.53 1.25
C GLY A 169 -4.81 -3.89 2.70
N ALA A 170 -4.47 -2.89 3.54
CA ALA A 170 -4.13 -3.09 4.93
C ALA A 170 -5.33 -3.61 5.72
N GLY A 171 -5.19 -4.81 6.26
CA GLY A 171 -6.25 -5.47 7.00
C GLY A 171 -5.72 -6.43 8.04
N TYR A 172 -6.57 -6.73 9.01
CA TYR A 172 -6.26 -7.72 10.02
C TYR A 172 -7.48 -8.61 10.30
N ARG A 173 -7.21 -9.79 10.84
CA ARG A 173 -8.23 -10.71 11.31
C ARG A 173 -7.75 -11.46 12.54
N TYR A 174 -8.67 -11.93 13.36
CA TYR A 174 -8.35 -12.83 14.44
C TYR A 174 -7.76 -14.14 13.89
N PHE A 175 -6.76 -14.66 14.58
CA PHE A 175 -6.25 -15.98 14.27
C PHE A 175 -7.29 -17.03 14.66
N ALA A 176 -7.55 -18.00 13.78
CA ALA A 176 -8.57 -19.00 14.02
C ALA A 176 -8.13 -20.01 15.08
N LYS A 177 -8.95 -20.15 16.12
CA LYS A 177 -8.88 -21.25 17.09
C LYS A 177 -9.91 -22.30 16.69
N ILE A 178 -9.43 -23.40 16.12
CA ILE A 178 -10.26 -24.50 15.61
C ILE A 178 -10.16 -25.64 16.58
N GLN A 179 -11.29 -26.06 17.14
CA GLN A 179 -11.43 -27.19 18.05
C GLN A 179 -12.32 -28.24 17.40
N ILE A 180 -11.90 -29.50 17.42
CA ILE A 180 -12.61 -30.64 16.84
C ILE A 180 -12.66 -31.75 17.88
N GLU A 181 -13.87 -32.13 18.32
CA GLU A 181 -14.08 -33.26 19.23
C GLU A 181 -13.97 -34.58 18.46
N GLY A 182 -12.73 -35.10 18.31
CA GLY A 182 -12.43 -36.24 17.49
C GLY A 182 -13.15 -37.54 17.85
N SER A 183 -13.53 -37.73 19.14
CA SER A 183 -14.24 -38.91 19.62
C SER A 183 -15.69 -39.04 19.09
N LYS A 184 -16.29 -37.94 18.71
CA LYS A 184 -17.67 -37.86 18.17
C LYS A 184 -17.73 -37.60 16.66
N CYS A 185 -16.56 -37.49 16.02
CA CYS A 185 -16.47 -37.19 14.59
C CYS A 185 -16.76 -38.45 13.76
N ASP A 186 -17.70 -38.36 12.84
CA ASP A 186 -18.09 -39.41 11.90
C ASP A 186 -17.07 -39.66 10.77
N LEU A 187 -16.06 -38.80 10.64
CA LEU A 187 -15.04 -38.82 9.61
C LEU A 187 -15.58 -38.70 8.16
N GLY A 188 -16.79 -38.22 7.98
CA GLY A 188 -17.44 -38.02 6.68
C GLY A 188 -16.70 -37.09 5.75
N GLY A 189 -15.89 -36.18 6.28
CA GLY A 189 -15.00 -35.31 5.53
C GLY A 189 -15.69 -34.16 4.78
N SER A 190 -16.99 -33.94 4.99
CA SER A 190 -17.73 -32.81 4.39
C SER A 190 -17.12 -31.47 4.74
N CYS A 191 -16.68 -31.31 5.99
CA CYS A 191 -15.99 -30.11 6.49
C CYS A 191 -14.64 -29.82 5.75
N VAL A 192 -13.95 -30.87 5.33
CA VAL A 192 -12.70 -30.73 4.53
C VAL A 192 -13.03 -30.26 3.11
N ARG A 193 -14.06 -30.87 2.47
CA ARG A 193 -14.46 -30.53 1.10
C ARG A 193 -15.03 -29.12 0.95
N VAL A 194 -15.80 -28.67 1.93
CA VAL A 194 -16.46 -27.36 1.87
C VAL A 194 -15.51 -26.19 2.20
N CYS A 195 -14.35 -26.45 2.80
CA CYS A 195 -13.45 -25.39 3.23
C CYS A 195 -12.79 -24.71 2.02
N PRO A 196 -13.13 -23.44 1.68
CA PRO A 196 -12.60 -22.77 0.49
C PRO A 196 -11.12 -22.42 0.61
N LYS A 197 -10.56 -22.51 1.83
CA LYS A 197 -9.16 -22.23 2.12
C LYS A 197 -8.31 -23.46 2.38
N GLY A 198 -8.89 -24.66 2.31
CA GLY A 198 -8.17 -25.92 2.56
C GLY A 198 -7.54 -26.01 3.95
N VAL A 199 -8.22 -25.44 4.94
CA VAL A 199 -7.69 -25.37 6.33
C VAL A 199 -7.69 -26.73 7.01
N LEU A 200 -8.71 -27.56 6.72
CA LEU A 200 -8.92 -28.86 7.34
C LEU A 200 -8.40 -29.99 6.46
N ALA A 201 -7.82 -31.00 7.07
CA ALA A 201 -7.41 -32.22 6.39
C ALA A 201 -7.83 -33.46 7.18
N LYS A 202 -7.99 -34.60 6.50
CA LYS A 202 -8.21 -35.90 7.13
C LYS A 202 -6.86 -36.63 7.21
N GLU A 203 -6.39 -36.87 8.41
CA GLU A 203 -5.14 -37.58 8.69
C GLU A 203 -5.39 -38.65 9.76
N ASP A 204 -4.87 -39.85 9.54
CA ASP A 204 -4.88 -40.98 10.51
C ASP A 204 -6.18 -41.17 11.30
N ARG A 205 -7.31 -41.19 10.61
CA ARG A 205 -8.67 -41.30 11.20
C ARG A 205 -9.04 -40.10 12.11
N LYS A 206 -8.53 -38.91 11.82
CA LYS A 206 -8.90 -37.66 12.49
C LYS A 206 -9.05 -36.56 11.46
N ILE A 207 -9.88 -35.59 11.77
CA ILE A 207 -9.89 -34.29 11.06
C ILE A 207 -8.99 -33.34 11.84
N VAL A 208 -8.03 -32.75 11.15
CA VAL A 208 -7.05 -31.83 11.75
C VAL A 208 -7.06 -30.48 11.02
N ALA A 209 -6.73 -29.42 11.76
CA ALA A 209 -6.50 -28.10 11.18
C ALA A 209 -5.03 -27.99 10.75
N LYS A 210 -4.77 -28.16 9.45
CA LYS A 210 -3.41 -28.17 8.89
C LYS A 210 -2.87 -26.74 8.66
N HIS A 211 -3.75 -25.81 8.28
CA HIS A 211 -3.41 -24.44 7.93
C HIS A 211 -4.32 -23.43 8.63
N PRO A 212 -4.32 -23.36 9.97
CA PRO A 212 -5.21 -22.47 10.71
C PRO A 212 -5.01 -20.98 10.37
N GLU A 213 -3.80 -20.60 9.92
CA GLU A 213 -3.47 -19.26 9.46
C GLU A 213 -4.24 -18.83 8.20
N LYS A 214 -4.72 -19.80 7.41
CA LYS A 214 -5.53 -19.53 6.20
C LYS A 214 -7.02 -19.35 6.51
N CYS A 215 -7.48 -19.75 7.70
CA CYS A 215 -8.89 -19.68 8.08
C CYS A 215 -9.38 -18.23 8.11
N ASN A 216 -10.49 -17.97 7.42
CA ASN A 216 -11.15 -16.66 7.37
C ASN A 216 -12.41 -16.57 8.27
N LEU A 217 -12.63 -17.56 9.14
CA LEU A 217 -13.76 -17.63 10.05
C LEU A 217 -15.13 -17.66 9.37
N CYS A 218 -15.23 -18.23 8.16
CA CYS A 218 -16.49 -18.28 7.39
C CYS A 218 -17.53 -19.23 7.95
N ASN A 219 -17.17 -20.13 8.88
CA ASN A 219 -18.01 -21.12 9.54
C ASN A 219 -18.62 -22.21 8.64
N SER A 220 -18.37 -22.24 7.33
CA SER A 220 -18.93 -23.25 6.44
C SER A 220 -18.65 -24.70 6.86
N CYS A 221 -17.50 -24.94 7.52
CA CYS A 221 -17.18 -26.28 8.07
C CYS A 221 -18.06 -26.66 9.26
N ILE A 222 -18.59 -25.69 10.00
CA ILE A 222 -19.52 -25.91 11.11
C ILE A 222 -20.91 -26.28 10.57
N GLU A 223 -21.37 -25.55 9.55
CA GLU A 223 -22.70 -25.70 8.95
C GLU A 223 -22.93 -27.10 8.34
N VAL A 224 -21.86 -27.71 7.78
CA VAL A 224 -21.94 -29.06 7.17
C VAL A 224 -21.53 -30.18 8.13
N CYS A 225 -21.34 -29.90 9.39
CA CYS A 225 -20.95 -30.90 10.41
C CYS A 225 -22.17 -31.38 11.15
N ASP A 226 -22.84 -32.44 10.66
CA ASP A 226 -24.05 -33.01 11.29
C ASP A 226 -23.80 -33.42 12.75
N ALA A 227 -22.61 -33.88 13.07
CA ALA A 227 -22.22 -34.26 14.44
C ALA A 227 -21.98 -33.05 15.37
N GLY A 228 -21.92 -31.82 14.86
CA GLY A 228 -21.74 -30.58 15.63
C GLY A 228 -20.42 -30.50 16.43
N VAL A 229 -19.39 -31.23 16.01
CA VAL A 229 -18.13 -31.41 16.76
C VAL A 229 -17.08 -30.35 16.44
N ILE A 230 -17.33 -29.45 15.50
CA ILE A 230 -16.39 -28.40 15.08
C ILE A 230 -16.77 -27.09 15.71
N LYS A 231 -15.83 -26.46 16.39
CA LYS A 231 -15.95 -25.10 16.90
C LYS A 231 -14.82 -24.23 16.34
N VAL A 232 -15.18 -23.14 15.69
CA VAL A 232 -14.24 -22.14 15.15
C VAL A 232 -14.50 -20.80 15.82
N THR A 233 -13.46 -20.26 16.46
CA THR A 233 -13.52 -18.95 17.12
C THR A 233 -12.29 -18.13 16.74
N GLY A 234 -12.43 -16.80 16.75
CA GLY A 234 -11.29 -15.90 16.61
C GLY A 234 -10.62 -15.67 17.97
N ASP A 235 -9.29 -15.66 17.99
CA ASP A 235 -8.53 -15.32 19.19
C ASP A 235 -8.23 -13.81 19.19
N PRO A 236 -8.81 -13.00 20.07
CA PRO A 236 -8.60 -11.56 20.09
C PRO A 236 -7.20 -11.14 20.53
N SER A 237 -6.44 -12.05 21.15
CA SER A 237 -5.05 -11.81 21.57
C SER A 237 -4.02 -12.21 20.51
N LYS A 238 -4.46 -12.91 19.46
CA LYS A 238 -3.62 -13.40 18.37
C LYS A 238 -4.21 -12.96 17.02
N ILE A 239 -3.57 -12.02 16.37
CA ILE A 239 -4.11 -11.34 15.20
C ILE A 239 -3.18 -11.50 14.01
N LEU A 240 -3.72 -11.94 12.88
CA LEU A 240 -3.04 -11.94 11.60
C LEU A 240 -3.20 -10.59 10.93
N PHE A 241 -2.08 -9.95 10.62
CA PHE A 241 -2.03 -8.66 9.92
C PHE A 241 -1.42 -8.83 8.54
N ARG A 242 -1.93 -8.10 7.56
CA ARG A 242 -1.39 -8.07 6.21
C ARG A 242 -1.56 -6.69 5.60
N PHE A 243 -0.63 -6.32 4.71
CA PHE A 243 -0.75 -5.17 3.82
C PHE A 243 0.19 -5.36 2.62
N GLU A 244 -0.03 -4.55 1.61
CA GLU A 244 0.80 -4.44 0.42
C GLU A 244 1.27 -2.98 0.27
N THR A 245 2.29 -2.74 -0.56
CA THR A 245 2.73 -1.41 -0.97
C THR A 245 2.71 -1.30 -2.48
N ASP A 246 2.67 -0.11 -3.01
CA ASP A 246 2.78 0.16 -4.44
C ASP A 246 4.23 0.14 -4.97
N GLY A 247 5.21 -0.15 -4.10
CA GLY A 247 6.63 -0.19 -4.45
C GLY A 247 7.36 1.15 -4.29
N SER A 248 6.68 2.24 -3.95
CA SER A 248 7.32 3.54 -3.64
C SER A 248 8.18 3.44 -2.37
N LEU A 249 7.70 2.70 -1.38
CA LEU A 249 8.39 2.29 -0.16
C LEU A 249 8.32 0.76 -0.03
N SER A 250 9.33 0.17 0.58
CA SER A 250 9.25 -1.26 0.92
C SER A 250 8.28 -1.50 2.07
N ALA A 251 7.70 -2.71 2.12
CA ALA A 251 6.79 -3.10 3.20
C ALA A 251 7.47 -3.00 4.58
N LYS A 252 8.77 -3.27 4.65
CA LYS A 252 9.56 -3.10 5.88
C LYS A 252 9.63 -1.63 6.30
N GLU A 253 9.94 -0.72 5.37
CA GLU A 253 10.00 0.72 5.65
C GLU A 253 8.65 1.27 6.09
N VAL A 254 7.56 0.90 5.42
CA VAL A 254 6.20 1.30 5.80
C VAL A 254 5.87 0.84 7.22
N LEU A 255 6.19 -0.40 7.57
CA LEU A 255 5.91 -0.94 8.90
C LEU A 255 6.74 -0.25 9.98
N THR A 256 8.05 -0.11 9.76
CA THR A 256 8.96 0.51 10.74
C THR A 256 8.63 1.99 10.95
N THR A 257 8.36 2.73 9.87
CA THR A 257 7.94 4.14 9.94
C THR A 257 6.59 4.27 10.64
N GLY A 258 5.62 3.40 10.34
CA GLY A 258 4.32 3.41 11.00
C GLY A 258 4.41 3.15 12.51
N LEU A 259 5.28 2.23 12.94
CA LEU A 259 5.52 1.98 14.37
C LEU A 259 6.19 3.17 15.06
N LYS A 260 7.17 3.80 14.40
CA LYS A 260 7.82 5.02 14.92
C LYS A 260 6.84 6.18 15.09
N ILE A 261 5.97 6.40 14.10
CA ILE A 261 4.91 7.43 14.18
C ILE A 261 3.94 7.14 15.34
N LEU A 262 3.60 5.88 15.60
CA LEU A 262 2.77 5.52 16.76
C LEU A 262 3.47 5.80 18.08
N GLU A 263 4.73 5.44 18.19
CA GLU A 263 5.57 5.72 19.37
C GLU A 263 5.62 7.23 19.65
N GLU A 264 5.96 8.04 18.66
CA GLU A 264 6.00 9.52 18.77
C GLU A 264 4.64 10.10 19.22
N LYS A 265 3.51 9.57 18.70
CA LYS A 265 2.18 10.03 19.12
C LYS A 265 1.85 9.69 20.58
N PHE A 266 2.24 8.50 21.03
CA PHE A 266 2.03 8.10 22.42
C PHE A 266 2.94 8.86 23.38
N GLU A 267 4.18 9.12 22.98
CA GLU A 267 5.10 9.96 23.77
C GLU A 267 4.57 11.39 23.89
N GLY A 268 4.17 12.01 22.80
CA GLY A 268 3.57 13.35 22.83
C GLY A 268 2.28 13.43 23.67
N LEU A 269 1.45 12.37 23.65
CA LEU A 269 0.28 12.29 24.54
C LEU A 269 0.71 12.21 26.01
N ARG A 270 1.70 11.39 26.33
CA ARG A 270 2.22 11.24 27.69
C ARG A 270 2.76 12.57 28.24
N GLU A 271 3.52 13.31 27.43
CA GLU A 271 4.04 14.63 27.81
C GLU A 271 2.91 15.63 28.11
N GLN A 272 1.87 15.67 27.24
CA GLN A 272 0.72 16.54 27.45
C GLN A 272 -0.04 16.19 28.72
N VAL A 273 -0.24 14.90 29.03
CA VAL A 273 -0.92 14.48 30.28
C VAL A 273 -0.08 14.86 31.50
N SER A 274 1.24 14.62 31.45
CA SER A 274 2.12 14.99 32.57
C SER A 274 2.13 16.49 32.84
N SER A 275 1.99 17.33 31.82
CA SER A 275 1.90 18.80 32.02
C SER A 275 0.58 19.29 32.61
N LEU A 276 -0.45 18.43 32.72
CA LEU A 276 -1.71 18.76 33.39
C LEU A 276 -1.68 18.47 34.88
N GLU A 277 -0.65 17.78 35.38
CA GLU A 277 -0.47 17.45 36.81
C GLU A 277 0.32 18.50 37.56
N GLU A 278 0.88 19.51 36.87
CA GLU A 278 1.52 20.70 37.41
C GLU A 278 0.52 21.89 37.48
#